data_0119d9cbbcba439a9549f00eb14a7e17
#
_entry.id   0119d9cbbcba439a9549f00eb14a7e17
#
_cell.length_a   1.000
_cell.length_b   1.000
_cell.length_c   1.000
_cell.angle_alpha   90.00
_cell.angle_beta   90.00
_cell.angle_gamma   90.00
#
_symmetry.space_group_name_H-M   'P 1'
#
loop_
_entity.id
_entity.type
_entity.pdbx_description
1 polymer ?
#
loop_
_entity_poly.entity_id
_entity_poly.type
_entity_poly.pdbx_seq_one_letter_code
_entity_poly.pdbx_strand_id
1 'polypeptide(L)'
;MDYAVLKKNFENHRFHTSYFETTEEAAAYLSDQIKGEKVGFGGSITAKEMNLFEILGKNNEVIWHWEQGPDARIKAKDSTVYILSANAAAATGQIINIDGTGNRLSESLFGPKRVYYVIGEK
;
A
#
# COMPACT_ATOMS: atom_id res chain seq x y z
N MET A 1 -5.93 20.40 -6.42
CA MET A 1 -6.38 19.77 -5.16
C MET A 1 -5.59 20.34 -3.99
N ASP A 2 -6.25 20.62 -2.89
CA ASP A 2 -5.58 21.11 -1.69
C ASP A 2 -5.11 19.92 -0.84
N TYR A 3 -3.84 19.59 -0.92
CA TYR A 3 -3.27 18.45 -0.19
C TYR A 3 -3.25 18.65 1.32
N ALA A 4 -3.16 19.89 1.80
CA ALA A 4 -3.21 20.16 3.23
C ALA A 4 -4.57 19.79 3.81
N VAL A 5 -5.64 20.13 3.11
CA VAL A 5 -7.01 19.78 3.52
C VAL A 5 -7.23 18.28 3.42
N LEU A 6 -6.78 17.67 2.33
CA LEU A 6 -6.89 16.22 2.13
C LEU A 6 -6.16 15.44 3.23
N LYS A 7 -4.93 15.84 3.54
CA LYS A 7 -4.14 15.24 4.61
C LYS A 7 -4.86 15.32 5.95
N LYS A 8 -5.39 16.49 6.29
CA LYS A 8 -6.14 16.68 7.52
C LYS A 8 -7.37 15.78 7.59
N ASN A 9 -8.09 15.65 6.49
CA ASN A 9 -9.29 14.82 6.43
C ASN A 9 -8.94 13.33 6.59
N PHE A 10 -7.86 12.84 5.98
CA PHE A 10 -7.40 11.48 6.22
C PHE A 10 -6.98 11.27 7.67
N GLU A 11 -6.27 12.22 8.25
CA GLU A 11 -5.82 12.12 9.64
C GLU A 11 -7.01 12.13 10.62
N ASN A 12 -8.09 12.84 10.29
CA ASN A 12 -9.32 12.79 11.07
C ASN A 12 -9.98 11.41 11.03
N HIS A 13 -9.73 10.61 10.00
CA HIS A 13 -10.15 9.23 9.89
C HIS A 13 -9.08 8.24 10.38
N ARG A 14 -8.10 8.73 11.14
CA ARG A 14 -7.03 7.95 11.78
C ARG A 14 -6.00 7.35 10.82
N PHE A 15 -5.83 7.94 9.65
CA PHE A 15 -4.74 7.59 8.75
C PHE A 15 -3.55 8.52 9.02
N HIS A 16 -2.35 7.93 9.06
CA HIS A 16 -1.12 8.73 8.97
C HIS A 16 -0.85 8.98 7.49
N THR A 17 -0.76 10.23 7.10
CA THR A 17 -0.72 10.61 5.68
C THR A 17 0.55 11.36 5.36
N SER A 18 1.21 10.96 4.28
CA SER A 18 2.36 11.67 3.71
C SER A 18 2.11 11.91 2.23
N TYR A 19 2.53 13.08 1.76
CA TYR A 19 2.43 13.47 0.37
C TYR A 19 3.82 13.66 -0.23
N PHE A 20 4.02 13.13 -1.44
CA PHE A 20 5.27 13.27 -2.17
C PHE A 20 4.96 13.73 -3.58
N GLU A 21 5.77 14.65 -4.10
CA GLU A 21 5.60 15.15 -5.46
C GLU A 21 6.03 14.13 -6.51
N THR A 22 6.99 13.27 -6.18
CA THR A 22 7.49 12.25 -7.11
C THR A 22 7.35 10.85 -6.53
N THR A 23 7.26 9.86 -7.43
CA THR A 23 7.21 8.45 -7.03
C THR A 23 8.54 8.00 -6.41
N GLU A 24 9.65 8.58 -6.84
CA GLU A 24 10.98 8.29 -6.31
C GLU A 24 11.09 8.68 -4.83
N GLU A 25 10.57 9.85 -4.48
CA GLU A 25 10.56 10.30 -3.09
C GLU A 25 9.69 9.40 -2.20
N ALA A 26 8.53 9.01 -2.70
CA ALA A 26 7.63 8.12 -1.99
C ALA A 26 8.26 6.74 -1.80
N ALA A 27 8.90 6.20 -2.83
CA ALA A 27 9.56 4.90 -2.75
C ALA A 27 10.73 4.94 -1.77
N ALA A 28 11.51 6.01 -1.76
CA ALA A 28 12.61 6.18 -0.81
C ALA A 28 12.11 6.23 0.64
N TYR A 29 11.02 6.93 0.87
CA TYR A 29 10.38 6.98 2.19
C TYR A 29 9.97 5.59 2.66
N LEU A 30 9.27 4.83 1.80
CA LEU A 30 8.82 3.48 2.15
C LEU A 30 10.01 2.54 2.37
N SER A 31 11.04 2.63 1.55
CA SER A 31 12.26 1.83 1.72
C SER A 31 12.94 2.10 3.06
N ASP A 32 12.91 3.34 3.53
CA ASP A 32 13.45 3.70 4.84
C ASP A 32 12.59 3.20 5.99
N GLN A 33 11.26 3.23 5.82
CA GLN A 33 10.32 2.83 6.87
C GLN A 33 10.16 1.31 6.99
N ILE A 34 10.40 0.55 5.93
CA ILE A 34 10.11 -0.89 5.88
C ILE A 34 11.40 -1.67 5.67
N LYS A 35 11.89 -2.32 6.74
CA LYS A 35 13.12 -3.11 6.71
C LYS A 35 12.96 -4.35 7.57
N GLY A 36 13.43 -5.49 7.08
CA GLY A 36 13.39 -6.75 7.82
C GLY A 36 11.98 -7.30 8.02
N GLU A 37 11.06 -6.99 7.12
CA GLU A 37 9.66 -7.37 7.22
C GLU A 37 9.25 -8.34 6.11
N LYS A 38 8.13 -9.02 6.32
CA LYS A 38 7.47 -9.79 5.28
C LYS A 38 6.38 -8.89 4.70
N VAL A 39 6.58 -8.43 3.47
CA VAL A 39 5.73 -7.44 2.81
C VAL A 39 4.85 -8.10 1.77
N GLY A 40 3.54 -8.09 2.00
CA GLY A 40 2.56 -8.53 1.02
C GLY A 40 2.04 -7.36 0.19
N PHE A 41 1.68 -7.64 -1.05
CA PHE A 41 1.13 -6.64 -1.96
C PHE A 41 -0.26 -7.07 -2.45
N GLY A 42 -1.22 -6.16 -2.36
CA GLY A 42 -2.46 -6.28 -3.11
C GLY A 42 -2.29 -5.74 -4.52
N GLY A 43 -3.27 -5.93 -5.39
CA GLY A 43 -3.24 -5.39 -6.74
C GLY A 43 -3.13 -3.87 -6.70
N SER A 44 -2.06 -3.32 -7.28
CA SER A 44 -1.81 -1.88 -7.28
C SER A 44 -0.96 -1.49 -8.47
N ILE A 45 -1.56 -0.77 -9.41
CA ILE A 45 -0.82 -0.22 -10.55
C ILE A 45 0.18 0.83 -10.04
N THR A 46 -0.21 1.64 -9.07
CA THR A 46 0.68 2.65 -8.49
C THR A 46 1.94 2.02 -7.89
N ALA A 47 1.79 0.96 -7.09
CA ALA A 47 2.94 0.28 -6.52
C ALA A 47 3.84 -0.36 -7.59
N LYS A 48 3.24 -0.85 -8.68
CA LYS A 48 3.99 -1.40 -9.80
C LYS A 48 4.78 -0.32 -10.54
N GLU A 49 4.15 0.81 -10.82
CA GLU A 49 4.81 1.95 -11.46
C GLU A 49 5.95 2.51 -10.62
N MET A 50 5.82 2.45 -9.30
CA MET A 50 6.86 2.87 -8.36
C MET A 50 7.99 1.85 -8.22
N ASN A 51 7.85 0.67 -8.81
CA ASN A 51 8.82 -0.42 -8.71
C ASN A 51 9.07 -0.88 -7.26
N LEU A 52 8.02 -0.85 -6.45
CA LEU A 52 8.13 -1.14 -5.02
C LEU A 52 8.50 -2.59 -4.73
N PHE A 53 8.08 -3.53 -5.57
CA PHE A 53 8.43 -4.94 -5.38
C PHE A 53 9.95 -5.15 -5.36
N GLU A 54 10.68 -4.57 -6.32
CA GLU A 54 12.13 -4.66 -6.37
C GLU A 54 12.79 -3.82 -5.28
N ILE A 55 12.32 -2.61 -5.08
CA ILE A 55 12.93 -1.67 -4.11
C ILE A 55 12.83 -2.23 -2.70
N LEU A 56 11.67 -2.68 -2.29
CA LEU A 56 11.48 -3.24 -0.94
C LEU A 56 12.07 -4.63 -0.81
N GLY A 57 12.18 -5.38 -1.89
CA GLY A 57 12.80 -6.71 -1.92
C GLY A 57 14.27 -6.72 -1.55
N LYS A 58 14.95 -5.57 -1.56
CA LYS A 58 16.37 -5.48 -1.19
C LYS A 58 16.58 -5.69 0.32
N ASN A 59 15.60 -5.34 1.16
CA ASN A 59 15.70 -5.42 2.61
C ASN A 59 14.55 -6.18 3.26
N ASN A 60 13.67 -6.80 2.47
CA ASN A 60 12.49 -7.48 2.98
C ASN A 60 12.18 -8.74 2.16
N GLU A 61 11.39 -9.64 2.73
CA GLU A 61 10.75 -10.71 1.96
C GLU A 61 9.49 -10.11 1.35
N VAL A 62 9.40 -10.08 0.01
CA VAL A 62 8.25 -9.49 -0.71
C VAL A 62 7.43 -10.56 -1.39
N ILE A 63 6.10 -10.45 -1.29
CA ILE A 63 5.15 -11.41 -1.82
C ILE A 63 4.07 -10.67 -2.60
N TRP A 64 3.98 -10.90 -3.91
CA TRP A 64 3.01 -10.25 -4.76
C TRP A 64 2.56 -11.16 -5.90
N HIS A 65 1.26 -11.42 -5.98
CA HIS A 65 0.72 -12.33 -6.99
C HIS A 65 0.88 -11.82 -8.43
N TRP A 66 1.00 -10.51 -8.64
CA TRP A 66 1.27 -9.95 -9.97
C TRP A 66 2.67 -10.28 -10.48
N GLU A 67 3.62 -10.56 -9.59
CA GLU A 67 5.00 -10.90 -9.94
C GLU A 67 5.29 -12.40 -9.78
N GLN A 68 4.59 -13.07 -8.87
CA GLN A 68 4.91 -14.43 -8.44
C GLN A 68 3.81 -15.46 -8.76
N GLY A 69 2.65 -15.01 -9.27
CA GLY A 69 1.54 -15.88 -9.61
C GLY A 69 0.47 -16.00 -8.52
N PRO A 70 -0.66 -16.70 -8.83
CA PRO A 70 -1.83 -16.74 -7.95
C PRO A 70 -1.59 -17.25 -6.54
N ASP A 71 -0.68 -18.19 -6.34
CA ASP A 71 -0.40 -18.77 -5.04
C ASP A 71 0.16 -17.76 -4.03
N ALA A 72 0.74 -16.67 -4.53
CA ALA A 72 1.28 -15.62 -3.68
C ALA A 72 0.19 -14.93 -2.84
N ARG A 73 -1.05 -14.93 -3.29
CA ARG A 73 -2.17 -14.37 -2.49
C ARG A 73 -2.31 -15.07 -1.15
N ILE A 74 -2.13 -16.39 -1.13
CA ILE A 74 -2.21 -17.17 0.11
C ILE A 74 -0.99 -16.92 0.98
N LYS A 75 0.20 -16.87 0.37
CA LYS A 75 1.45 -16.60 1.10
C LYS A 75 1.46 -15.20 1.72
N ALA A 76 0.80 -14.23 1.08
CA ALA A 76 0.72 -12.86 1.59
C ALA A 76 -0.09 -12.72 2.87
N LYS A 77 -0.92 -13.70 3.22
CA LYS A 77 -1.74 -13.64 4.45
C LYS A 77 -0.92 -13.57 5.73
N ASP A 78 0.31 -14.05 5.71
CA ASP A 78 1.21 -14.01 6.87
C ASP A 78 2.10 -12.76 6.90
N SER A 79 1.80 -11.78 6.06
CA SER A 79 2.61 -10.56 5.96
C SER A 79 2.52 -9.72 7.21
N THR A 80 3.65 -9.11 7.61
CA THR A 80 3.68 -8.16 8.72
C THR A 80 3.41 -6.74 8.24
N VAL A 81 3.67 -6.46 6.98
CA VAL A 81 3.37 -5.19 6.31
C VAL A 81 2.62 -5.50 5.02
N TYR A 82 1.58 -4.76 4.75
CA TYR A 82 0.79 -4.92 3.53
C TYR A 82 0.70 -3.61 2.77
N ILE A 83 0.91 -3.66 1.45
CA ILE A 83 0.87 -2.51 0.57
C ILE A 83 -0.22 -2.71 -0.48
N LEU A 84 -1.09 -1.74 -0.62
CA LEU A 84 -2.17 -1.76 -1.61
C LEU A 84 -2.52 -0.35 -2.03
N SER A 85 -3.31 -0.25 -3.10
CA SER A 85 -4.03 0.99 -3.45
C SER A 85 -5.49 0.84 -3.08
N ALA A 86 -6.20 1.94 -2.97
CA ALA A 86 -7.65 1.95 -2.87
C ALA A 86 -8.27 2.08 -4.26
N ASN A 87 -9.50 1.61 -4.42
CA ASN A 87 -10.26 1.83 -5.64
C ASN A 87 -10.65 3.30 -5.79
N ALA A 88 -10.91 3.97 -4.66
CA ALA A 88 -11.16 5.40 -4.62
C ALA A 88 -10.79 5.96 -3.26
N ALA A 89 -10.43 7.24 -3.24
CA ALA A 89 -10.22 7.99 -2.02
C ALA A 89 -11.04 9.28 -2.13
N ALA A 90 -11.91 9.52 -1.14
CA ALA A 90 -12.72 10.72 -1.12
C ALA A 90 -11.93 11.88 -0.50
N ALA A 91 -12.14 13.09 -1.00
CA ALA A 91 -11.50 14.29 -0.45
C ALA A 91 -11.84 14.50 1.03
N THR A 92 -12.95 13.95 1.50
CA THR A 92 -13.37 13.98 2.89
C THR A 92 -12.67 12.95 3.79
N GLY A 93 -11.83 12.08 3.22
CA GLY A 93 -10.96 11.19 4.00
C GLY A 93 -11.38 9.72 4.03
N GLN A 94 -12.37 9.32 3.26
CA GLN A 94 -12.76 7.90 3.18
C GLN A 94 -11.98 7.19 2.09
N ILE A 95 -11.71 5.90 2.33
CA ILE A 95 -11.08 5.01 1.35
C ILE A 95 -12.07 3.93 0.97
N ILE A 96 -12.26 3.74 -0.33
CA ILE A 96 -13.23 2.79 -0.89
C ILE A 96 -12.46 1.65 -1.57
N ASN A 97 -12.73 0.42 -1.14
CA ASN A 97 -12.17 -0.79 -1.74
C ASN A 97 -13.25 -1.68 -2.30
N ILE A 98 -13.04 -2.13 -3.53
CA ILE A 98 -13.86 -3.17 -4.17
C ILE A 98 -12.88 -4.26 -4.61
N ASP A 99 -13.10 -5.49 -4.12
CA ASP A 99 -12.13 -6.56 -4.28
C ASP A 99 -12.77 -7.81 -4.87
N GLY A 100 -12.21 -8.32 -5.96
CA GLY A 100 -12.75 -9.49 -6.65
C GLY A 100 -12.57 -10.80 -5.86
N THR A 101 -11.50 -10.92 -5.07
CA THR A 101 -11.19 -12.14 -4.31
C THR A 101 -11.17 -11.94 -2.80
N GLY A 102 -11.34 -10.72 -2.33
CA GLY A 102 -11.31 -10.38 -0.91
C GLY A 102 -9.91 -10.26 -0.31
N ASN A 103 -8.85 -10.51 -1.05
CA ASN A 103 -7.50 -10.52 -0.48
C ASN A 103 -7.05 -9.14 0.02
N ARG A 104 -7.34 -8.05 -0.72
CA ARG A 104 -6.96 -6.69 -0.27
C ARG A 104 -7.76 -6.28 0.96
N LEU A 105 -9.05 -6.54 0.97
CA LEU A 105 -9.90 -6.20 2.12
C LEU A 105 -9.50 -6.98 3.36
N SER A 106 -9.26 -8.28 3.22
CA SER A 106 -8.84 -9.14 4.33
C SER A 106 -7.54 -8.64 4.96
N GLU A 107 -6.50 -8.41 4.16
CA GLU A 107 -5.20 -8.01 4.68
C GLU A 107 -5.17 -6.58 5.19
N SER A 108 -6.06 -5.70 4.71
CA SER A 108 -6.14 -4.31 5.19
C SER A 108 -6.85 -4.20 6.54
N LEU A 109 -7.66 -5.19 6.91
CA LEU A 109 -8.45 -5.16 8.13
C LEU A 109 -7.88 -6.02 9.25
N PHE A 110 -7.13 -7.06 8.91
CA PHE A 110 -6.69 -8.03 9.90
C PHE A 110 -5.42 -8.75 9.46
N GLY A 111 -4.47 -8.88 10.36
CA GLY A 111 -3.23 -9.63 10.16
C GLY A 111 -1.98 -8.78 10.19
N PRO A 112 -1.70 -7.91 9.20
CA PRO A 112 -0.48 -7.11 9.19
C PRO A 112 -0.45 -6.11 10.34
N LYS A 113 0.74 -5.88 10.89
CA LYS A 113 0.92 -4.85 11.92
C LYS A 113 0.92 -3.44 11.32
N ARG A 114 1.21 -3.30 10.03
CA ARG A 114 1.16 -2.02 9.31
C ARG A 114 0.57 -2.23 7.92
N VAL A 115 -0.27 -1.29 7.51
CA VAL A 115 -0.88 -1.28 6.19
C VAL A 115 -0.61 0.08 5.55
N TYR A 116 -0.09 0.07 4.33
CA TYR A 116 0.18 1.28 3.56
C TYR A 116 -0.73 1.33 2.34
N TYR A 117 -1.49 2.40 2.22
CA TYR A 117 -2.23 2.70 1.00
C TYR A 117 -1.39 3.65 0.15
N VAL A 118 -0.93 3.18 -1.01
CA VAL A 118 -0.22 4.03 -1.97
C VAL A 118 -1.19 4.45 -3.06
N ILE A 119 -1.41 5.75 -3.18
CA ILE A 119 -2.41 6.31 -4.05
C ILE A 119 -1.75 7.39 -4.91
N GLY A 120 -1.83 7.22 -6.23
CA GLY A 120 -1.37 8.23 -7.17
C GLY A 120 -2.48 9.19 -7.52
N GLU A 121 -2.12 10.45 -7.75
CA GLU A 121 -3.02 11.42 -8.33
C GLU A 121 -3.10 11.21 -9.83
N LYS A 122 -4.31 11.28 -10.37
CA LYS A 122 -4.56 11.18 -11.81
C LYS A 122 -5.20 12.45 -12.33
#